data_701b9351fcbd588202b5d80617dbb73b
#
_entry.id   701b9351fcbd588202b5d80617dbb73b
#
_cell.length_a   1.000
_cell.length_b   1.000
_cell.length_c   1.000
_cell.angle_alpha   90.00
_cell.angle_beta   90.00
_cell.angle_gamma   90.00
#
_symmetry.space_group_name_H-M   'P 1'
#
loop_
_entity.id
_entity.type
_entity.pdbx_description
1 polymer ?
#
loop_
_entity_poly.entity_id
_entity_poly.type
_entity_poly.pdbx_seq_one_letter_code
_entity_poly.pdbx_strand_id
1 'polypeptide(L)'
;MEKLLIIDDDKGIQKQLKWSLSDYDVVLAGDRESAIAAVRRFEPKVVTLDLGLPPDEANASEGLAALQEILTIAPHTKVIVITGNDDRTNALKAIAAGAYDFYQKPIESEVINVIISRAFSVAAIEEENRLMRSVA
;
A
#
# COMPACT_ATOMS: atom_id res chain seq x y z
N MET A 1 3.70 1.05 -17.80
CA MET A 1 3.74 1.61 -16.43
C MET A 1 3.16 0.60 -15.45
N GLU A 2 3.82 0.43 -14.33
CA GLU A 2 3.34 -0.46 -13.27
C GLU A 2 2.12 0.15 -12.58
N LYS A 3 1.12 -0.68 -12.27
CA LYS A 3 -0.05 -0.28 -11.49
C LYS A 3 0.32 -0.08 -10.03
N LEU A 4 -0.09 1.07 -9.47
CA LEU A 4 0.10 1.39 -8.06
C LEU A 4 -1.26 1.78 -7.48
N LEU A 5 -1.71 1.05 -6.47
CA LEU A 5 -2.97 1.36 -5.80
C LEU A 5 -2.69 2.25 -4.59
N ILE A 6 -3.36 3.38 -4.54
CA ILE A 6 -3.27 4.33 -3.42
C ILE A 6 -4.62 4.33 -2.68
N ILE A 7 -4.59 3.93 -1.42
CA ILE A 7 -5.78 3.82 -0.57
C ILE A 7 -5.71 4.90 0.49
N ASP A 8 -6.55 5.92 0.37
CA ASP A 8 -6.61 7.05 1.30
C ASP A 8 -7.97 7.76 1.10
N ASP A 9 -8.66 8.08 2.18
CA ASP A 9 -9.94 8.77 2.09
C ASP A 9 -9.81 10.27 1.86
N ASP A 10 -8.64 10.83 2.10
CA ASP A 10 -8.37 12.27 1.92
C ASP A 10 -8.03 12.57 0.47
N LYS A 11 -8.89 13.34 -0.19
CA LYS A 11 -8.73 13.69 -1.61
C LYS A 11 -7.46 14.52 -1.86
N GLY A 12 -7.05 15.34 -0.91
CA GLY A 12 -5.81 16.12 -1.01
C GLY A 12 -4.57 15.23 -1.00
N ILE A 13 -4.56 14.26 -0.10
CA ILE A 13 -3.46 13.29 -0.02
C ILE A 13 -3.43 12.42 -1.28
N GLN A 14 -4.58 11.98 -1.77
CA GLN A 14 -4.66 11.22 -3.03
C GLN A 14 -4.02 12.00 -4.18
N LYS A 15 -4.34 13.29 -4.31
CA LYS A 15 -3.76 14.13 -5.37
C LYS A 15 -2.26 14.30 -5.19
N GLN A 16 -1.82 14.54 -3.95
CA GLN A 16 -0.41 14.72 -3.65
C GLN A 16 0.39 13.46 -4.00
N LEU A 17 -0.10 12.29 -3.60
CA LEU A 17 0.55 11.02 -3.90
C LEU A 17 0.55 10.72 -5.39
N LYS A 18 -0.56 10.94 -6.06
CA LYS A 18 -0.66 10.72 -7.50
C LYS A 18 0.33 11.61 -8.25
N TRP A 19 0.46 12.86 -7.85
CA TRP A 19 1.42 13.80 -8.44
C TRP A 19 2.86 13.35 -8.16
N SER A 20 3.15 12.98 -6.92
CA SER A 20 4.50 12.55 -6.51
C SER A 20 4.93 11.24 -7.18
N LEU A 21 3.97 10.38 -7.51
CA LEU A 21 4.21 9.03 -8.04
C LEU A 21 3.76 8.93 -9.50
N SER A 22 4.01 9.98 -10.29
CA SER A 22 3.56 10.11 -11.68
C SER A 22 4.21 9.10 -12.64
N ASP A 23 5.29 8.43 -12.22
CA ASP A 23 5.93 7.38 -13.02
C ASP A 23 5.13 6.06 -13.02
N TYR A 24 4.05 5.99 -12.24
CA TYR A 24 3.23 4.80 -12.12
C TYR A 24 1.82 5.04 -12.64
N ASP A 25 1.15 3.96 -13.01
CA ASP A 25 -0.26 3.99 -13.38
C ASP A 25 -1.09 3.89 -12.10
N VAL A 26 -1.48 5.04 -11.56
CA VAL A 26 -2.10 5.15 -10.24
C VAL A 26 -3.59 4.84 -10.30
N VAL A 27 -4.02 3.95 -9.41
CA VAL A 27 -5.43 3.67 -9.12
C VAL A 27 -5.73 4.18 -7.71
N LEU A 28 -6.85 4.87 -7.52
CA LEU A 28 -7.22 5.47 -6.24
C LEU A 28 -8.41 4.73 -5.62
N ALA A 29 -8.37 4.54 -4.31
CA ALA A 29 -9.48 4.02 -3.54
C ALA A 29 -9.60 4.81 -2.22
N GLY A 30 -10.81 5.06 -1.77
CA GLY A 30 -11.06 5.89 -0.59
C GLY A 30 -11.57 5.15 0.63
N ASP A 31 -11.85 3.86 0.51
CA ASP A 31 -12.33 3.05 1.62
C ASP A 31 -11.92 1.59 1.42
N ARG A 32 -12.23 0.76 2.42
CA ARG A 32 -11.85 -0.65 2.39
C ARG A 32 -12.53 -1.40 1.24
N GLU A 33 -13.82 -1.18 1.03
CA GLU A 33 -14.57 -1.88 -0.01
C GLU A 33 -14.01 -1.61 -1.41
N SER A 34 -13.81 -0.33 -1.75
CA SER A 34 -13.25 0.06 -3.05
C SER A 34 -11.80 -0.40 -3.20
N ALA A 35 -11.05 -0.41 -2.10
CA ALA A 35 -9.68 -0.90 -2.10
C ALA A 35 -9.61 -2.38 -2.46
N ILE A 36 -10.45 -3.20 -1.83
CA ILE A 36 -10.48 -4.64 -2.11
C ILE A 36 -10.93 -4.91 -3.55
N ALA A 37 -11.93 -4.18 -4.03
CA ALA A 37 -12.36 -4.30 -5.42
C ALA A 37 -11.22 -3.98 -6.40
N ALA A 38 -10.43 -2.94 -6.09
CA ALA A 38 -9.30 -2.56 -6.92
C ALA A 38 -8.18 -3.61 -6.90
N VAL A 39 -7.90 -4.19 -5.73
CA VAL A 39 -6.91 -5.27 -5.62
C VAL A 39 -7.31 -6.46 -6.50
N ARG A 40 -8.58 -6.86 -6.45
CA ARG A 40 -9.07 -7.98 -7.25
C ARG A 40 -9.04 -7.69 -8.76
N ARG A 41 -9.36 -6.45 -9.13
CA ARG A 41 -9.46 -6.07 -10.55
C ARG A 41 -8.10 -5.85 -11.18
N PHE A 42 -7.21 -5.12 -10.51
CA PHE A 42 -5.96 -4.65 -11.10
C PHE A 42 -4.74 -5.46 -10.68
N GLU A 43 -4.86 -6.25 -9.63
CA GLU A 43 -3.76 -7.07 -9.09
C GLU A 43 -2.46 -6.27 -8.95
N PRO A 44 -2.49 -5.10 -8.26
CA PRO A 44 -1.30 -4.28 -8.15
C PRO A 44 -0.22 -4.98 -7.32
N LYS A 45 1.02 -4.82 -7.73
CA LYS A 45 2.16 -5.40 -6.99
C LYS A 45 2.52 -4.59 -5.77
N VAL A 46 2.19 -3.31 -5.77
CA VAL A 46 2.46 -2.38 -4.67
C VAL A 46 1.21 -1.55 -4.36
N VAL A 47 0.96 -1.37 -3.08
CA VAL A 47 -0.19 -0.62 -2.56
C VAL A 47 0.31 0.33 -1.47
N THR A 48 -0.17 1.58 -1.48
CA THR A 48 -0.04 2.44 -0.31
C THR A 48 -1.37 2.46 0.42
N LEU A 49 -1.33 2.39 1.75
CA LEU A 49 -2.52 2.24 2.57
C LEU A 49 -2.48 3.20 3.75
N ASP A 50 -3.40 4.16 3.79
CA ASP A 50 -3.63 4.98 4.97
C ASP A 50 -4.42 4.15 5.99
N LEU A 51 -3.94 4.09 7.24
CA LEU A 51 -4.60 3.32 8.28
C LEU A 51 -5.89 3.98 8.79
N GLY A 52 -6.04 5.28 8.63
CA GLY A 52 -7.22 6.01 9.10
C GLY A 52 -8.36 6.01 8.10
N LEU A 53 -8.87 4.83 7.71
CA LEU A 53 -9.96 4.71 6.74
C LEU A 53 -11.34 4.82 7.39
N PRO A 54 -12.37 5.32 6.65
CA PRO A 54 -13.73 5.28 7.15
C PRO A 54 -14.24 3.84 7.33
N PRO A 55 -15.13 3.58 8.28
CA PRO A 55 -15.80 4.54 9.16
C PRO A 55 -15.05 4.91 10.43
N ASP A 56 -13.80 4.51 10.60
CA ASP A 56 -13.03 4.71 11.83
C ASP A 56 -11.76 5.50 11.56
N GLU A 57 -11.90 6.72 11.01
CA GLU A 57 -10.77 7.55 10.58
C GLU A 57 -9.83 7.96 11.72
N ALA A 58 -10.36 8.05 12.94
CA ALA A 58 -9.57 8.45 14.10
C ALA A 58 -8.67 7.33 14.63
N ASN A 59 -8.94 6.10 14.22
CA ASN A 59 -8.21 4.91 14.66
C ASN A 59 -7.73 4.11 13.46
N ALA A 60 -6.99 3.04 13.72
CA ALA A 60 -6.41 2.23 12.65
C ALA A 60 -7.16 0.93 12.37
N SER A 61 -8.32 0.70 13.04
CA SER A 61 -9.01 -0.59 12.96
C SER A 61 -9.39 -0.97 11.53
N GLU A 62 -9.94 -0.02 10.78
CA GLU A 62 -10.38 -0.28 9.41
C GLU A 62 -9.19 -0.44 8.45
N GLY A 63 -8.15 0.38 8.64
CA GLY A 63 -6.93 0.26 7.85
C GLY A 63 -6.21 -1.06 8.09
N LEU A 64 -6.11 -1.48 9.34
CA LEU A 64 -5.49 -2.78 9.68
C LEU A 64 -6.32 -3.96 9.14
N ALA A 65 -7.66 -3.85 9.18
CA ALA A 65 -8.54 -4.85 8.58
C ALA A 65 -8.36 -4.90 7.06
N ALA A 66 -8.23 -3.75 6.40
CA ALA A 66 -7.96 -3.69 4.97
C ALA A 66 -6.62 -4.35 4.62
N LEU A 67 -5.58 -4.08 5.40
CA LEU A 67 -4.27 -4.70 5.21
C LEU A 67 -4.39 -6.22 5.28
N GLN A 68 -5.06 -6.73 6.29
CA GLN A 68 -5.20 -8.17 6.49
C GLN A 68 -5.97 -8.81 5.34
N GLU A 69 -7.04 -8.17 4.89
CA GLU A 69 -7.84 -8.66 3.77
C GLU A 69 -7.05 -8.64 2.46
N ILE A 70 -6.30 -7.57 2.20
CA ILE A 70 -5.45 -7.47 1.01
C ILE A 70 -4.44 -8.61 0.99
N LEU A 71 -3.75 -8.84 2.10
CA LEU A 71 -2.72 -9.88 2.17
C LEU A 71 -3.31 -11.30 2.12
N THR A 72 -4.57 -11.46 2.51
CA THR A 72 -5.26 -12.75 2.38
C THR A 72 -5.55 -13.06 0.92
N ILE A 73 -6.01 -12.09 0.14
CA ILE A 73 -6.36 -12.30 -1.28
C ILE A 73 -5.17 -12.14 -2.21
N ALA A 74 -4.14 -11.40 -1.80
CA ALA A 74 -2.96 -11.10 -2.61
C ALA A 74 -1.70 -11.14 -1.72
N PRO A 75 -1.26 -12.34 -1.29
CA PRO A 75 -0.21 -12.48 -0.27
C PRO A 75 1.16 -11.96 -0.73
N HIS A 76 1.37 -11.77 -2.02
CA HIS A 76 2.65 -11.28 -2.54
C HIS A 76 2.67 -9.77 -2.80
N THR A 77 1.53 -9.09 -2.63
CA THR A 77 1.45 -7.65 -2.79
C THR A 77 2.25 -6.95 -1.69
N LYS A 78 3.05 -5.95 -2.06
CA LYS A 78 3.81 -5.14 -1.11
C LYS A 78 2.95 -3.98 -0.66
N VAL A 79 2.54 -3.98 0.60
CA VAL A 79 1.72 -2.92 1.17
C VAL A 79 2.60 -2.00 1.99
N ILE A 80 2.61 -0.72 1.64
CA ILE A 80 3.31 0.33 2.37
C ILE A 80 2.26 1.13 3.13
N VAL A 81 2.34 1.10 4.45
CA VAL A 81 1.36 1.75 5.31
C VAL A 81 1.77 3.20 5.50
N ILE A 82 0.83 4.12 5.32
CA ILE A 82 1.05 5.55 5.54
C ILE A 82 0.43 5.91 6.89
N THR A 83 1.23 6.49 7.79
CA THR A 83 0.80 6.80 9.16
C THR A 83 0.98 8.27 9.48
N GLY A 84 0.23 8.76 10.48
CA GLY A 84 0.47 10.09 11.06
C GLY A 84 1.67 10.09 11.99
N ASN A 85 2.08 11.29 12.42
CA ASN A 85 3.28 11.47 13.22
C ASN A 85 3.30 10.73 14.56
N ASP A 86 2.13 10.50 15.16
CA ASP A 86 2.03 9.93 16.49
C ASP A 86 1.56 8.47 16.49
N ASP A 87 1.56 7.83 15.31
CA ASP A 87 0.93 6.52 15.17
C ASP A 87 1.94 5.37 15.01
N ARG A 88 3.01 5.45 15.78
CA ARG A 88 4.06 4.42 15.75
C ARG A 88 3.54 3.02 16.14
N THR A 89 2.68 2.97 17.15
CA THR A 89 2.11 1.69 17.63
C THR A 89 1.36 0.97 16.52
N ASN A 90 0.52 1.69 15.77
CA ASN A 90 -0.24 1.09 14.67
C ASN A 90 0.66 0.74 13.48
N ALA A 91 1.70 1.54 13.23
CA ALA A 91 2.69 1.20 12.21
C ALA A 91 3.37 -0.14 12.53
N LEU A 92 3.77 -0.34 13.79
CA LEU A 92 4.38 -1.60 14.21
C LEU A 92 3.41 -2.78 14.13
N LYS A 93 2.13 -2.57 14.47
CA LYS A 93 1.10 -3.59 14.28
C LYS A 93 0.94 -3.98 12.82
N ALA A 94 0.99 -3.01 11.91
CA ALA A 94 0.90 -3.26 10.48
C ALA A 94 2.08 -4.09 9.98
N ILE A 95 3.30 -3.75 10.39
CA ILE A 95 4.50 -4.52 10.04
C ILE A 95 4.37 -5.96 10.57
N ALA A 96 3.95 -6.13 11.82
CA ALA A 96 3.74 -7.46 12.40
C ALA A 96 2.68 -8.26 11.65
N ALA A 97 1.69 -7.59 11.05
CA ALA A 97 0.63 -8.21 10.26
C ALA A 97 1.04 -8.51 8.80
N GLY A 98 2.24 -8.11 8.39
CA GLY A 98 2.77 -8.43 7.06
C GLY A 98 2.94 -7.26 6.10
N ALA A 99 2.75 -6.02 6.54
CA ALA A 99 3.05 -4.87 5.69
C ALA A 99 4.54 -4.88 5.32
N TYR A 100 4.83 -4.48 4.09
CA TYR A 100 6.20 -4.45 3.60
C TYR A 100 7.03 -3.38 4.31
N ASP A 101 6.42 -2.18 4.47
CA ASP A 101 7.09 -1.05 5.10
C ASP A 101 6.03 -0.05 5.57
N PHE A 102 6.47 0.98 6.27
CA PHE A 102 5.61 2.10 6.62
C PHE A 102 6.28 3.42 6.26
N TYR A 103 5.47 4.45 6.06
CA TYR A 103 5.92 5.80 5.77
C TYR A 103 5.14 6.77 6.65
N GLN A 104 5.86 7.66 7.33
CA GLN A 104 5.26 8.62 8.24
C GLN A 104 5.05 9.96 7.55
N LYS A 105 3.82 10.51 7.61
CA LYS A 105 3.53 11.84 7.07
C LYS A 105 4.40 12.90 7.76
N PRO A 106 4.78 13.98 7.09
CA PRO A 106 4.27 14.47 5.79
C PRO A 106 4.89 13.74 4.59
N ILE A 107 4.18 13.81 3.44
CA ILE A 107 4.63 13.16 2.22
C ILE A 107 5.77 13.96 1.59
N GLU A 108 6.93 13.32 1.44
CA GLU A 108 8.09 13.88 0.74
C GLU A 108 8.30 13.08 -0.54
N SER A 109 8.14 13.72 -1.69
CA SER A 109 8.14 13.07 -3.00
C SER A 109 9.37 12.20 -3.23
N GLU A 110 10.55 12.70 -2.94
CA GLU A 110 11.80 11.95 -3.16
C GLU A 110 11.86 10.69 -2.32
N VAL A 111 11.45 10.77 -1.06
CA VAL A 111 11.51 9.65 -0.13
C VAL A 111 10.47 8.59 -0.51
N ILE A 112 9.23 9.01 -0.76
CA ILE A 112 8.17 8.04 -1.09
C ILE A 112 8.48 7.33 -2.41
N ASN A 113 9.06 8.03 -3.39
CA ASN A 113 9.46 7.41 -4.65
C ASN A 113 10.50 6.32 -4.46
N VAL A 114 11.48 6.54 -3.59
CA VAL A 114 12.50 5.53 -3.29
C VAL A 114 11.85 4.29 -2.66
N ILE A 115 10.97 4.48 -1.70
CA ILE A 115 10.29 3.38 -1.00
C ILE A 115 9.45 2.56 -1.98
N ILE A 116 8.67 3.23 -2.82
CA ILE A 116 7.81 2.58 -3.82
C ILE A 116 8.66 1.83 -4.85
N SER A 117 9.70 2.45 -5.35
CA SER A 117 10.62 1.83 -6.31
C SER A 117 11.25 0.55 -5.75
N ARG A 118 11.70 0.59 -4.49
CA ARG A 118 12.24 -0.60 -3.82
C ARG A 118 11.19 -1.70 -3.70
N ALA A 119 9.96 -1.34 -3.35
CA ALA A 119 8.88 -2.32 -3.22
C ALA A 119 8.62 -3.02 -4.55
N PHE A 120 8.59 -2.28 -5.65
CA PHE A 120 8.44 -2.89 -6.98
C PHE A 120 9.61 -3.80 -7.33
N SER A 121 10.83 -3.39 -7.02
CA SER A 121 12.02 -4.22 -7.28
C SER A 121 11.97 -5.54 -6.50
N VAL A 122 11.61 -5.48 -5.23
CA VAL A 122 11.49 -6.68 -4.39
C VAL A 122 10.36 -7.58 -4.91
N ALA A 123 9.23 -7.00 -5.28
CA ALA A 123 8.10 -7.76 -5.85
C ALA A 123 8.53 -8.51 -7.13
N ALA A 124 9.30 -7.85 -8.00
CA ALA A 124 9.79 -8.45 -9.24
C ALA A 124 10.76 -9.61 -8.96
N ILE A 125 11.67 -9.43 -8.01
CA ILE A 125 12.64 -10.49 -7.63
C ILE A 125 11.90 -11.69 -7.04
N GLU A 126 10.94 -11.47 -6.17
CA GLU A 126 10.17 -12.56 -5.55
C GLU A 126 9.34 -13.31 -6.59
N GLU A 127 8.75 -12.60 -7.54
CA GLU A 127 8.00 -13.23 -8.63
C GLU A 127 8.91 -14.11 -9.49
N GLU A 128 10.08 -13.61 -9.85
CA GLU A 128 11.07 -14.38 -10.61
C GLU A 128 11.48 -15.64 -9.86
N ASN A 129 11.73 -15.53 -8.56
CA ASN A 129 12.10 -16.68 -7.73
C ASN A 129 10.97 -17.72 -7.68
N ARG A 130 9.73 -17.29 -7.59
CA ARG A 130 8.58 -18.21 -7.60
C ARG A 130 8.48 -18.97 -8.93
N LEU A 131 8.67 -18.25 -10.03
CA LEU A 131 8.64 -18.86 -11.37
C LEU A 131 9.76 -19.89 -11.54
N MET A 132 10.95 -19.57 -11.07
CA MET A 132 12.10 -20.50 -11.15
C MET A 132 11.87 -21.76 -10.31
N ARG A 133 11.25 -21.61 -9.13
CA ARG A 133 10.90 -22.78 -8.29
C ARG A 133 9.89 -23.70 -8.97
N SER A 134 8.97 -23.14 -9.73
CA SER A 134 7.93 -23.93 -10.40
C SER A 134 8.48 -24.74 -11.57
N VAL A 135 9.64 -24.35 -12.10
CA VAL A 135 10.30 -25.05 -13.22
C VAL A 135 11.19 -26.18 -12.71
N ALA A 136 11.71 -26.05 -11.51
CA ALA A 136 12.55 -27.09 -10.89
C ALA A 136 11.74 -28.30 -10.45
#